data_b197030e654a6d1422c266d7eeb99ad1
#
_entry.id   b197030e654a6d1422c266d7eeb99ad1
#
_cell.length_a   1.000
_cell.length_b   1.000
_cell.length_c   1.000
_cell.angle_alpha   90.00
_cell.angle_beta   90.00
_cell.angle_gamma   90.00
#
_symmetry.space_group_name_H-M   'P 1'
#
loop_
_entity.id
_entity.type
_entity.pdbx_description
1 polymer ?
#
loop_
_entity_poly.entity_id
_entity_poly.type
_entity_poly.pdbx_seq_one_letter_code
_entity_poly.pdbx_strand_id
1 'polypeptide(L)'
;MKRLYLFFALAACLPTTLFAQQTESKKRSDWHLTIPEVTVIGHRPMKEIGVQKTKFDSLALKENIALSMADILTFNSSVFVKSYGRATLSTVAFRGTSPSHTQVTWNGMRINNPMLGMTDFSTIPSYFIDNASLLHGTSSVNETGGGLGGLVKLGTTPTVAEGFNAQYVQGIGSFKTF
;
A
#
# COMPACT_ATOMS: atom_id res chain seq x y z
N MET A 1 -59.15 -10.92 50.38
CA MET A 1 -57.94 -11.72 50.30
C MET A 1 -57.15 -11.51 49.01
N LYS A 2 -57.74 -11.26 47.85
CA LYS A 2 -56.99 -11.04 46.56
C LYS A 2 -56.09 -9.78 46.55
N ARG A 3 -56.43 -8.73 47.30
CA ARG A 3 -55.67 -7.48 47.35
C ARG A 3 -54.38 -7.58 48.19
N LEU A 4 -54.33 -8.52 49.15
CA LEU A 4 -53.17 -8.74 49.99
C LEU A 4 -52.02 -9.41 49.23
N TYR A 5 -52.34 -10.31 48.30
CA TYR A 5 -51.33 -10.97 47.43
C TYR A 5 -50.67 -10.03 46.43
N LEU A 6 -51.43 -9.00 45.99
CA LEU A 6 -50.88 -8.01 45.05
C LEU A 6 -49.79 -7.14 45.70
N PHE A 7 -49.97 -6.79 46.99
CA PHE A 7 -48.97 -6.04 47.74
C PHE A 7 -47.72 -6.89 48.04
N PHE A 8 -47.90 -8.20 48.30
CA PHE A 8 -46.78 -9.10 48.51
C PHE A 8 -46.00 -9.38 47.24
N ALA A 9 -46.66 -9.47 46.10
CA ALA A 9 -46.00 -9.63 44.79
C ALA A 9 -45.23 -8.36 44.40
N LEU A 10 -45.73 -7.18 44.72
CA LEU A 10 -45.07 -5.91 44.44
C LEU A 10 -43.85 -5.68 45.32
N ALA A 11 -43.90 -6.17 46.60
CA ALA A 11 -42.76 -6.08 47.53
C ALA A 11 -41.63 -7.03 47.19
N ALA A 12 -41.89 -8.15 46.53
CA ALA A 12 -40.87 -9.14 46.12
C ALA A 12 -40.02 -8.71 44.90
N CYS A 13 -40.51 -7.71 44.14
CA CYS A 13 -39.72 -7.18 42.98
C CYS A 13 -38.72 -6.08 43.36
N LEU A 14 -38.75 -5.55 44.55
CA LEU A 14 -37.91 -4.42 44.97
C LEU A 14 -36.43 -4.73 45.29
N PRO A 15 -35.99 -5.96 45.66
CA PRO A 15 -34.59 -6.20 46.01
C PRO A 15 -33.66 -6.46 44.78
N THR A 16 -34.20 -6.68 43.58
CA THR A 16 -33.36 -7.02 42.44
C THR A 16 -32.68 -5.82 41.80
N THR A 17 -33.10 -4.62 42.10
CA THR A 17 -32.52 -3.39 41.52
C THR A 17 -31.34 -2.82 42.32
N LEU A 18 -31.10 -3.30 43.54
CA LEU A 18 -30.04 -2.79 44.44
C LEU A 18 -28.67 -3.44 44.20
N PHE A 19 -28.60 -4.55 43.46
CA PHE A 19 -27.32 -5.20 43.16
C PHE A 19 -26.66 -4.76 41.81
N ALA A 20 -27.31 -3.87 41.08
CA ALA A 20 -26.81 -3.43 39.80
C ALA A 20 -25.83 -2.24 39.87
N GLN A 21 -25.46 -1.75 41.05
CA GLN A 21 -24.56 -0.59 41.21
C GLN A 21 -23.27 -0.88 41.98
N GLN A 22 -22.76 -2.11 41.97
CA GLN A 22 -21.35 -2.27 42.17
C GLN A 22 -20.63 -2.10 40.83
N THR A 23 -20.51 -0.85 40.44
CA THR A 23 -19.50 -0.45 39.45
C THR A 23 -18.16 -0.71 40.14
N GLU A 24 -17.58 -1.88 39.89
CA GLU A 24 -16.15 -2.05 40.12
C GLU A 24 -15.46 -0.91 39.33
N SER A 25 -14.99 0.07 40.07
CA SER A 25 -13.99 1.00 39.58
C SER A 25 -12.78 0.15 39.18
N LYS A 26 -12.83 -0.36 37.95
CA LYS A 26 -11.69 -1.00 37.30
C LYS A 26 -10.59 0.06 37.33
N LYS A 27 -9.74 -0.05 38.34
CA LYS A 27 -8.53 0.74 38.47
C LYS A 27 -7.87 0.72 37.12
N ARG A 28 -8.01 1.83 36.36
CA ARG A 28 -7.23 2.02 35.13
C ARG A 28 -5.80 1.85 35.54
N SER A 29 -5.25 0.68 35.26
CA SER A 29 -3.82 0.48 35.29
C SER A 29 -3.27 1.49 34.29
N ASP A 30 -2.75 2.58 34.79
CA ASP A 30 -1.96 3.50 33.98
C ASP A 30 -0.71 2.73 33.53
N TRP A 31 -0.88 2.00 32.44
CA TRP A 31 0.24 1.42 31.75
C TRP A 31 1.01 2.57 31.09
N HIS A 32 1.87 3.20 31.87
CA HIS A 32 2.91 4.06 31.31
C HIS A 32 3.87 3.15 30.56
N LEU A 33 3.51 2.85 29.29
CA LEU A 33 4.42 2.23 28.38
C LEU A 33 5.45 3.30 28.02
N THR A 34 6.55 3.31 28.73
CA THR A 34 7.71 4.13 28.35
C THR A 34 8.30 3.48 27.11
N ILE A 35 7.94 4.00 25.94
CA ILE A 35 8.55 3.61 24.67
C ILE A 35 9.95 4.22 24.68
N PRO A 36 11.05 3.42 24.73
CA PRO A 36 12.38 3.97 24.62
C PRO A 36 12.50 4.69 23.28
N GLU A 37 13.13 5.85 23.28
CA GLU A 37 13.45 6.60 22.06
C GLU A 37 14.27 5.69 21.16
N VAL A 38 13.70 5.29 20.03
CA VAL A 38 14.41 4.56 19.00
C VAL A 38 15.01 5.58 18.05
N THR A 39 16.26 5.89 18.25
CA THR A 39 17.02 6.71 17.29
C THR A 39 17.36 5.82 16.09
N VAL A 40 16.59 5.96 15.01
CA VAL A 40 16.88 5.31 13.75
C VAL A 40 17.94 6.14 13.01
N ILE A 41 19.19 5.77 13.14
CA ILE A 41 20.26 6.33 12.32
C ILE A 41 20.23 5.58 10.99
N GLY A 42 19.58 6.19 9.99
CA GLY A 42 19.58 5.68 8.62
C GLY A 42 20.94 5.88 7.97
N HIS A 43 21.78 4.86 7.97
CA HIS A 43 22.97 4.84 7.12
C HIS A 43 22.55 4.43 5.70
N ARG A 44 22.84 5.28 4.72
CA ARG A 44 22.69 4.92 3.31
C ARG A 44 23.74 3.86 3.01
N PRO A 45 23.37 2.63 2.61
CA PRO A 45 24.36 1.61 2.29
C PRO A 45 25.28 2.12 1.17
N MET A 46 26.57 1.78 1.24
CA MET A 46 27.57 2.26 0.27
C MET A 46 27.16 2.04 -1.19
N LYS A 47 26.42 0.97 -1.47
CA LYS A 47 25.88 0.66 -2.80
C LYS A 47 24.88 1.72 -3.30
N GLU A 48 24.30 2.55 -2.43
CA GLU A 48 23.35 3.61 -2.78
C GLU A 48 24.01 5.00 -2.85
N ILE A 49 25.32 5.11 -2.52
CA ILE A 49 26.05 6.37 -2.64
C ILE A 49 26.23 6.68 -4.12
N GLY A 50 25.77 7.88 -4.53
CA GLY A 50 25.78 8.31 -5.93
C GLY A 50 24.61 7.79 -6.78
N VAL A 51 23.74 6.96 -6.21
CA VAL A 51 22.53 6.45 -6.89
C VAL A 51 21.39 7.45 -6.73
N GLN A 52 20.87 7.93 -7.84
CA GLN A 52 19.64 8.71 -7.84
C GLN A 52 18.45 7.76 -7.82
N LYS A 53 17.80 7.64 -6.67
CA LYS A 53 16.64 6.78 -6.45
C LYS A 53 15.44 7.60 -6.00
N THR A 54 14.34 7.48 -6.70
CA THR A 54 13.04 8.03 -6.31
C THR A 54 12.18 6.89 -5.81
N LYS A 55 11.74 6.94 -4.56
CA LYS A 55 10.79 5.97 -3.99
C LYS A 55 9.39 6.55 -4.05
N PHE A 56 8.42 5.73 -4.36
CA PHE A 56 7.01 6.09 -4.24
C PHE A 56 6.55 5.91 -2.80
N ASP A 57 5.71 6.82 -2.37
CA ASP A 57 5.05 6.66 -1.08
C ASP A 57 4.04 5.49 -1.17
N SER A 58 4.09 4.61 -0.18
CA SER A 58 3.15 3.50 -0.07
C SER A 58 1.70 3.98 0.09
N LEU A 59 1.49 5.16 0.67
CA LEU A 59 0.18 5.77 0.79
C LEU A 59 -0.35 6.18 -0.60
N ALA A 60 0.49 6.82 -1.42
CA ALA A 60 0.11 7.20 -2.78
C ALA A 60 -0.29 6.00 -3.65
N LEU A 61 0.37 4.83 -3.47
CA LEU A 61 0.01 3.59 -4.15
C LEU A 61 -1.34 3.05 -3.68
N LYS A 62 -1.61 3.09 -2.38
CA LYS A 62 -2.85 2.59 -1.78
C LYS A 62 -4.07 3.47 -2.10
N GLU A 63 -3.91 4.79 -2.12
CA GLU A 63 -4.99 5.72 -2.45
C GLU A 63 -5.39 5.63 -3.92
N ASN A 64 -4.46 5.28 -4.79
CA ASN A 64 -4.66 5.20 -6.23
C ASN A 64 -4.81 3.76 -6.74
N ILE A 65 -5.38 2.88 -5.93
CA ILE A 65 -5.52 1.44 -6.19
C ILE A 65 -6.30 1.12 -7.48
N ALA A 66 -7.17 2.02 -7.92
CA ALA A 66 -7.96 1.86 -9.14
C ALA A 66 -7.24 2.34 -10.41
N LEU A 67 -6.07 2.97 -10.27
CA LEU A 67 -5.29 3.47 -11.39
C LEU A 67 -4.32 2.41 -11.92
N SER A 68 -3.92 2.55 -13.18
CA SER A 68 -2.81 1.76 -13.73
C SER A 68 -1.48 2.27 -13.18
N MET A 69 -0.45 1.45 -13.24
CA MET A 69 0.90 1.87 -12.87
C MET A 69 1.41 3.01 -13.77
N ALA A 70 0.94 3.09 -15.03
CA ALA A 70 1.24 4.20 -15.92
C ALA A 70 0.74 5.54 -15.38
N ASP A 71 -0.49 5.58 -14.86
CA ASP A 71 -1.09 6.80 -14.31
C ASP A 71 -0.33 7.24 -13.04
N ILE A 72 0.00 6.30 -12.16
CA ILE A 72 0.75 6.60 -10.93
C ILE A 72 2.12 7.17 -11.27
N LEU A 73 2.83 6.58 -12.23
CA LEU A 73 4.12 7.10 -12.68
C LEU A 73 4.00 8.51 -13.27
N THR A 74 2.93 8.79 -14.00
CA THR A 74 2.68 10.11 -14.58
C THR A 74 2.47 11.17 -13.50
N PHE A 75 1.69 10.85 -12.46
CA PHE A 75 1.33 11.84 -11.43
C PHE A 75 2.40 12.00 -10.35
N ASN A 76 3.16 10.94 -10.06
CA ASN A 76 4.05 10.92 -8.90
C ASN A 76 5.54 10.83 -9.26
N SER A 77 5.90 11.00 -10.54
CA SER A 77 7.31 10.96 -10.93
C SER A 77 7.66 11.94 -12.04
N SER A 78 8.97 12.14 -12.23
CA SER A 78 9.52 12.99 -13.30
C SER A 78 9.87 12.21 -14.57
N VAL A 79 9.47 10.93 -14.67
CA VAL A 79 9.72 10.15 -15.90
C VAL A 79 8.68 10.47 -16.95
N PHE A 80 9.08 10.38 -18.19
CA PHE A 80 8.16 10.58 -19.28
C PHE A 80 7.36 9.30 -19.53
N VAL A 81 6.04 9.39 -19.39
CA VAL A 81 5.11 8.29 -19.71
C VAL A 81 4.41 8.63 -21.01
N LYS A 82 4.64 7.82 -22.03
CA LYS A 82 3.94 7.92 -23.32
C LYS A 82 2.79 6.94 -23.33
N SER A 83 1.58 7.46 -23.31
CA SER A 83 0.36 6.67 -23.43
C SER A 83 -0.31 6.93 -24.78
N TYR A 84 -0.80 5.89 -25.41
CA TYR A 84 -1.52 5.97 -26.69
C TYR A 84 -3.05 5.98 -26.51
N GLY A 85 -3.51 6.14 -25.28
CA GLY A 85 -4.91 6.21 -24.93
C GLY A 85 -5.23 5.40 -23.67
N ARG A 86 -6.50 5.42 -23.25
CA ARG A 86 -6.94 4.69 -22.06
C ARG A 86 -6.89 3.19 -22.31
N ALA A 87 -6.28 2.44 -21.40
CA ALA A 87 -6.07 0.98 -21.50
C ALA A 87 -5.34 0.53 -22.78
N THR A 88 -4.53 1.41 -23.38
CA THR A 88 -3.65 1.09 -24.50
C THR A 88 -2.20 1.13 -24.05
N LEU A 89 -1.29 0.76 -24.96
CA LEU A 89 0.14 0.73 -24.67
C LEU A 89 0.61 2.01 -23.95
N SER A 90 1.19 1.83 -22.79
CA SER A 90 1.81 2.91 -22.02
C SER A 90 3.26 2.56 -21.68
N THR A 91 4.18 3.35 -22.18
CA THR A 91 5.62 3.11 -22.02
C THR A 91 6.29 4.21 -21.23
N VAL A 92 7.37 3.87 -20.56
CA VAL A 92 8.14 4.79 -19.70
C VAL A 92 9.52 5.02 -20.29
N ALA A 93 9.94 6.27 -20.32
CA ALA A 93 11.28 6.66 -20.73
C ALA A 93 11.90 7.62 -19.72
N PHE A 94 13.17 7.40 -19.39
CA PHE A 94 13.94 8.28 -18.53
C PHE A 94 14.72 9.29 -19.37
N ARG A 95 14.62 10.56 -19.01
CA ARG A 95 15.48 11.63 -19.56
C ARG A 95 15.64 11.61 -21.09
N GLY A 96 14.57 11.36 -21.83
CA GLY A 96 14.60 11.35 -23.30
C GLY A 96 15.20 10.11 -23.94
N THR A 97 15.48 9.06 -23.17
CA THR A 97 15.90 7.76 -23.75
C THR A 97 14.72 7.02 -24.35
N SER A 98 15.00 5.98 -25.14
CA SER A 98 13.95 5.10 -25.66
C SER A 98 13.34 4.27 -24.53
N PRO A 99 12.03 3.92 -24.61
CA PRO A 99 11.40 2.98 -23.68
C PRO A 99 12.10 1.62 -23.58
N SER A 100 12.74 1.17 -24.65
CA SER A 100 13.54 -0.07 -24.67
C SER A 100 14.82 0.02 -23.80
N HIS A 101 15.27 1.23 -23.47
CA HIS A 101 16.39 1.46 -22.58
C HIS A 101 15.96 1.53 -21.10
N THR A 102 14.66 1.43 -20.83
CA THR A 102 14.11 1.37 -19.48
C THR A 102 13.90 -0.08 -19.08
N GLN A 103 14.59 -0.52 -18.06
CA GLN A 103 14.33 -1.82 -17.48
C GLN A 103 13.21 -1.76 -16.46
N VAL A 104 12.47 -2.85 -16.36
CA VAL A 104 11.42 -3.01 -15.35
C VAL A 104 11.61 -4.35 -14.65
N THR A 105 11.63 -4.31 -13.34
CA THR A 105 11.69 -5.53 -12.53
C THR A 105 10.51 -5.59 -11.57
N TRP A 106 9.97 -6.77 -11.39
CA TRP A 106 8.96 -7.07 -10.39
C TRP A 106 9.47 -8.17 -9.48
N ASN A 107 9.58 -7.89 -8.20
CA ASN A 107 10.19 -8.77 -7.20
C ASN A 107 11.58 -9.30 -7.64
N GLY A 108 12.38 -8.45 -8.31
CA GLY A 108 13.70 -8.80 -8.81
C GLY A 108 13.72 -9.51 -10.17
N MET A 109 12.58 -9.95 -10.69
CA MET A 109 12.48 -10.55 -12.02
C MET A 109 12.23 -9.48 -13.10
N ARG A 110 12.97 -9.57 -14.21
CA ARG A 110 12.78 -8.67 -15.35
C ARG A 110 11.48 -9.03 -16.08
N ILE A 111 10.63 -8.02 -16.30
CA ILE A 111 9.34 -8.18 -16.99
C ILE A 111 9.25 -7.47 -18.33
N ASN A 112 10.36 -6.93 -18.84
CA ASN A 112 10.39 -6.38 -20.20
C ASN A 112 10.08 -7.45 -21.22
N ASN A 113 9.25 -7.11 -22.21
CA ASN A 113 8.97 -8.00 -23.33
C ASN A 113 10.27 -8.35 -24.07
N PRO A 114 10.63 -9.63 -24.25
CA PRO A 114 11.91 -10.01 -24.85
C PRO A 114 12.11 -9.53 -26.28
N MET A 115 11.04 -9.39 -27.06
CA MET A 115 11.09 -8.96 -28.45
C MET A 115 11.10 -7.43 -28.61
N LEU A 116 10.31 -6.73 -27.81
CA LEU A 116 10.15 -5.27 -27.91
C LEU A 116 11.13 -4.52 -26.99
N GLY A 117 11.72 -5.20 -26.02
CA GLY A 117 12.61 -4.60 -25.02
C GLY A 117 11.92 -3.67 -24.02
N MET A 118 10.63 -3.41 -24.17
CA MET A 118 9.87 -2.47 -23.36
C MET A 118 8.75 -3.18 -22.56
N THR A 119 8.20 -2.48 -21.59
CA THR A 119 7.09 -2.96 -20.75
C THR A 119 5.88 -2.06 -20.97
N ASP A 120 4.71 -2.68 -21.03
CA ASP A 120 3.44 -1.96 -21.06
C ASP A 120 2.93 -1.74 -19.60
N PHE A 121 2.98 -0.50 -19.16
CA PHE A 121 2.56 -0.12 -17.82
C PHE A 121 1.03 0.01 -17.67
N SER A 122 0.28 0.01 -18.76
CA SER A 122 -1.19 0.01 -18.71
C SER A 122 -1.75 -1.33 -18.22
N THR A 123 -0.99 -2.41 -18.41
CA THR A 123 -1.37 -3.77 -18.02
C THR A 123 -0.96 -4.12 -16.58
N ILE A 124 -0.21 -3.24 -15.93
CA ILE A 124 0.23 -3.44 -14.54
C ILE A 124 -0.72 -2.71 -13.61
N PRO A 125 -1.64 -3.41 -12.92
CA PRO A 125 -2.54 -2.78 -11.98
C PRO A 125 -1.77 -2.40 -10.70
N SER A 126 -2.00 -1.19 -10.21
CA SER A 126 -1.36 -0.69 -8.99
C SER A 126 -1.71 -1.52 -7.76
N TYR A 127 -2.88 -2.18 -7.78
CA TYR A 127 -3.37 -3.02 -6.69
C TYR A 127 -2.36 -4.07 -6.19
N PHE A 128 -1.55 -4.63 -7.11
CA PHE A 128 -0.56 -5.65 -6.76
C PHE A 128 0.81 -5.08 -6.36
N ILE A 129 0.96 -3.75 -6.35
CA ILE A 129 2.23 -3.09 -6.10
C ILE A 129 2.21 -2.41 -4.73
N ASP A 130 2.97 -2.94 -3.78
CA ASP A 130 3.10 -2.35 -2.44
C ASP A 130 4.23 -1.33 -2.37
N ASN A 131 5.24 -1.50 -3.20
CA ASN A 131 6.37 -0.59 -3.27
C ASN A 131 6.85 -0.42 -4.70
N ALA A 132 7.20 0.81 -5.04
CA ALA A 132 7.77 1.14 -6.32
C ALA A 132 8.95 2.09 -6.14
N SER A 133 9.98 1.94 -6.96
CA SER A 133 11.11 2.86 -6.96
C SER A 133 11.71 3.00 -8.36
N LEU A 134 12.20 4.20 -8.64
CA LEU A 134 12.88 4.54 -9.88
C LEU A 134 14.36 4.73 -9.60
N LEU A 135 15.20 4.04 -10.34
CA LEU A 135 16.64 4.25 -10.36
C LEU A 135 17.02 4.91 -11.68
N HIS A 136 17.65 6.07 -11.60
CA HIS A 136 17.93 6.89 -12.77
C HIS A 136 19.32 6.58 -13.35
N GLY A 137 19.39 6.45 -14.67
CA GLY A 137 20.64 6.32 -15.42
C GLY A 137 21.48 5.12 -14.99
N THR A 138 22.76 5.35 -14.81
CA THR A 138 23.75 4.30 -14.44
C THR A 138 23.49 3.63 -13.09
N SER A 139 22.61 4.21 -12.28
CA SER A 139 22.19 3.62 -11.01
C SER A 139 21.49 2.26 -11.16
N SER A 140 21.00 1.95 -12.37
CA SER A 140 20.36 0.68 -12.71
C SER A 140 21.34 -0.46 -12.94
N VAL A 141 22.62 -0.17 -13.19
CA VAL A 141 23.65 -1.18 -13.54
C VAL A 141 23.86 -2.24 -12.45
N ASN A 142 23.72 -1.84 -11.20
CA ASN A 142 23.94 -2.73 -10.06
C ASN A 142 22.81 -3.73 -9.83
N GLU A 143 21.65 -3.57 -10.50
CA GLU A 143 20.49 -4.39 -10.17
C GLU A 143 20.27 -5.56 -11.14
N THR A 144 20.38 -5.36 -12.44
CA THR A 144 20.12 -6.46 -13.42
C THR A 144 20.58 -6.14 -14.83
N GLY A 145 21.86 -6.02 -15.09
CA GLY A 145 22.34 -5.92 -16.49
C GLY A 145 21.99 -4.62 -17.22
N GLY A 146 21.69 -3.56 -16.48
CA GLY A 146 21.78 -2.18 -16.92
C GLY A 146 20.79 -1.69 -17.99
N GLY A 147 19.78 -0.91 -17.59
CA GLY A 147 19.09 -0.02 -18.50
C GLY A 147 19.84 1.29 -18.63
N LEU A 148 20.20 1.71 -19.84
CA LEU A 148 20.85 3.01 -20.07
C LEU A 148 20.01 4.19 -19.58
N GLY A 149 18.67 4.08 -19.70
CA GLY A 149 17.75 5.10 -19.23
C GLY A 149 17.52 5.06 -17.73
N GLY A 150 17.32 3.88 -17.21
CA GLY A 150 17.01 3.65 -15.80
C GLY A 150 16.27 2.34 -15.55
N LEU A 151 15.88 2.13 -14.29
CA LEU A 151 15.17 0.95 -13.85
C LEU A 151 13.92 1.35 -13.06
N VAL A 152 12.80 0.76 -13.38
CA VAL A 152 11.58 0.77 -12.57
C VAL A 152 11.54 -0.53 -11.79
N LYS A 153 11.61 -0.41 -10.47
CA LYS A 153 11.57 -1.55 -9.55
C LYS A 153 10.21 -1.59 -8.86
N LEU A 154 9.48 -2.65 -9.12
CA LEU A 154 8.17 -2.93 -8.53
C LEU A 154 8.30 -4.06 -7.51
N GLY A 155 7.57 -3.96 -6.43
CA GLY A 155 7.58 -4.98 -5.40
C GLY A 155 6.20 -5.24 -4.85
N THR A 156 5.90 -6.51 -4.62
CA THR A 156 4.75 -6.98 -3.88
C THR A 156 5.25 -7.65 -2.61
N THR A 157 4.74 -7.23 -1.48
CA THR A 157 5.10 -7.82 -0.19
C THR A 157 4.04 -8.84 0.18
N PRO A 158 4.35 -10.14 0.22
CA PRO A 158 3.37 -11.12 0.64
C PRO A 158 3.00 -10.89 2.10
N THR A 159 1.71 -10.74 2.37
CA THR A 159 1.20 -10.70 3.75
C THR A 159 1.07 -12.14 4.23
N VAL A 160 2.00 -12.57 5.06
CA VAL A 160 1.90 -13.88 5.75
C VAL A 160 1.09 -13.63 7.02
N ALA A 161 -0.22 -13.78 6.93
CA ALA A 161 -1.10 -13.76 8.09
C ALA A 161 -1.51 -15.20 8.43
N GLU A 162 -1.50 -15.54 9.71
CA GLU A 162 -2.09 -16.79 10.17
C GLU A 162 -3.61 -16.71 10.03
N GLY A 163 -4.22 -17.71 9.40
CA GLY A 163 -5.66 -17.79 9.20
C GLY A 163 -6.14 -17.28 7.83
N PHE A 164 -7.45 -17.16 7.69
CA PHE A 164 -8.10 -16.65 6.47
C PHE A 164 -8.07 -15.13 6.45
N ASN A 165 -7.49 -14.55 5.40
CA ASN A 165 -7.46 -13.12 5.17
C ASN A 165 -8.11 -12.82 3.81
N ALA A 166 -9.11 -11.96 3.79
CA ALA A 166 -9.80 -11.54 2.57
C ALA A 166 -9.88 -10.01 2.54
N GLN A 167 -9.51 -9.44 1.42
CA GLN A 167 -9.65 -8.00 1.16
C GLN A 167 -10.60 -7.80 -0.02
N TYR A 168 -11.62 -6.98 0.18
CA TYR A 168 -12.55 -6.59 -0.86
C TYR A 168 -12.44 -5.07 -1.08
N VAL A 169 -12.24 -4.68 -2.33
CA VAL A 169 -12.18 -3.26 -2.73
C VAL A 169 -13.21 -3.03 -3.82
N GLN A 170 -14.14 -2.09 -3.58
CA GLN A 170 -15.12 -1.67 -4.57
C GLN A 170 -14.95 -0.17 -4.85
N GLY A 171 -14.77 0.17 -6.12
CA GLY A 171 -14.75 1.55 -6.58
C GLY A 171 -16.07 1.88 -7.29
N ILE A 172 -16.59 3.07 -7.04
CA ILE A 172 -17.75 3.60 -7.77
C ILE A 172 -17.29 4.90 -8.44
N GLY A 173 -17.46 4.97 -9.74
CA GLY A 173 -17.08 6.14 -10.52
C GLY A 173 -18.23 6.70 -11.36
N SER A 174 -18.02 7.87 -11.96
CA SER A 174 -18.92 8.43 -12.98
C SER A 174 -18.89 7.56 -14.24
N PHE A 175 -19.89 7.72 -15.11
CA PHE A 175 -20.02 6.97 -16.38
C PHE A 175 -20.21 5.46 -16.23
N LYS A 176 -20.94 4.99 -15.22
CA LYS A 176 -21.24 3.57 -14.96
C LYS A 176 -19.99 2.70 -14.76
N THR A 177 -18.96 3.23 -14.13
CA THR A 177 -17.80 2.49 -13.69
C THR A 177 -18.12 1.89 -12.31
N PHE A 178 -18.08 0.55 -12.20
CA PHE A 178 -18.31 -0.20 -10.96
C PHE A 178 -17.08 -1.00 -10.60
#